data_833ef96262c597c47af5b033d9fbae0a
#
_entry.id   833ef96262c597c47af5b033d9fbae0a
#
_cell.length_a   1.000
_cell.length_b   1.000
_cell.length_c   1.000
_cell.angle_alpha   90.00
_cell.angle_beta   90.00
_cell.angle_gamma   90.00
#
_symmetry.space_group_name_H-M   'P 1'
#
loop_
_entity.id
_entity.type
_entity.pdbx_description
1 polymer ?
#
loop_
_entity_poly.entity_id
_entity_poly.type
_entity_poly.pdbx_seq_one_letter_code
_entity_poly.pdbx_strand_id
1 'polypeptide(L)'
;MGTLSKTLWLIPLVISILINCVSWAGEYVGAEQCKGCHEAQYGQWHTSGHARMLSRVGAGKTPALVYPEGHDERTVSYVIGGLRWKALFLDKNGFFITSTPSGEGKNQYNTQSARWVDYLPGQKVGYSCGRCHTTGYAPEGHQDGLEGIQGTWKFDGIQCEACHGPGKKHVVSTLRADISIDRSICPDCHGVVPHDVIPRSGVFLGPYTETNQLLAGSKKDFACPDCHNPHPPGATSIRQGCADCHDDIAAQYDGSLMHRVGVTCLDCHMPPAGIIAEGDAQAFRGDFKSHVFDIDYRKPFPAPAKDGPDVSPGYLTVDYACMRCHQTYENRAWAVRYSMFVHSIKVTTDVKIKRFQLVFCAIGFFFALLAFLAALSLKNYLRPALDRKKMLVVHRNCAWISFHVWWFMSAMSVYFLFPFDDPGRVLNLGWFLVHLIGGVFGLVFYISKILAVRMFRKGWHWQGTFFGIGLFVFWLIDFLTVLFKTSLLLD
;
A
#
# COMPACT_ATOMS: atom_id res chain seq x y z
N MET A 1 -18.62 10.68 -82.82
CA MET A 1 -19.05 9.59 -81.91
C MET A 1 -17.82 8.74 -81.57
N GLY A 2 -16.93 9.21 -80.73
CA GLY A 2 -15.65 8.48 -80.44
C GLY A 2 -15.01 8.68 -79.08
N THR A 3 -15.58 9.46 -78.17
CA THR A 3 -14.96 9.80 -76.92
C THR A 3 -15.67 9.27 -75.67
N LEU A 4 -16.90 8.74 -75.78
CA LEU A 4 -17.62 8.15 -74.63
C LEU A 4 -17.23 6.70 -74.26
N SER A 5 -16.63 5.97 -75.19
CA SER A 5 -16.31 4.52 -75.08
C SER A 5 -15.06 4.27 -74.20
N LYS A 6 -14.11 5.20 -74.09
CA LYS A 6 -12.87 5.02 -73.30
C LYS A 6 -13.01 5.30 -71.84
N THR A 7 -13.97 6.12 -71.42
CA THR A 7 -14.24 6.47 -70.04
C THR A 7 -15.00 5.39 -69.27
N LEU A 8 -15.76 4.55 -69.89
CA LEU A 8 -16.55 3.49 -69.26
C LEU A 8 -15.70 2.33 -68.71
N TRP A 9 -14.49 2.11 -69.28
CA TRP A 9 -13.58 1.05 -68.84
C TRP A 9 -12.74 1.42 -67.64
N LEU A 10 -12.60 2.73 -67.32
CA LEU A 10 -11.86 3.23 -66.13
C LEU A 10 -12.68 3.17 -64.87
N ILE A 11 -14.01 3.22 -64.94
CA ILE A 11 -14.91 3.20 -63.78
C ILE A 11 -14.78 1.90 -62.99
N PRO A 12 -14.84 0.69 -63.56
CA PRO A 12 -14.67 -0.57 -62.79
C PRO A 12 -13.26 -0.73 -62.23
N LEU A 13 -12.22 -0.19 -62.91
CA LEU A 13 -10.86 -0.24 -62.41
C LEU A 13 -10.68 0.68 -61.17
N VAL A 14 -11.23 1.88 -61.21
CA VAL A 14 -11.21 2.81 -60.08
C VAL A 14 -12.04 2.30 -58.90
N ILE A 15 -13.22 1.71 -59.18
CA ILE A 15 -14.07 1.06 -58.16
C ILE A 15 -13.36 -0.16 -57.58
N SER A 16 -12.67 -0.98 -58.35
CA SER A 16 -11.90 -2.13 -57.86
C SER A 16 -10.70 -1.69 -56.99
N ILE A 17 -10.03 -0.59 -57.35
CA ILE A 17 -8.93 -0.01 -56.54
C ILE A 17 -9.48 0.59 -55.26
N LEU A 18 -10.59 1.29 -55.30
CA LEU A 18 -11.23 1.87 -54.09
C LEU A 18 -11.76 0.79 -53.15
N ILE A 19 -12.36 -0.30 -53.67
CA ILE A 19 -12.82 -1.44 -52.86
C ILE A 19 -11.63 -2.14 -52.20
N ASN A 20 -10.51 -2.34 -52.91
CA ASN A 20 -9.31 -2.92 -52.32
C ASN A 20 -8.66 -2.01 -51.27
N CYS A 21 -8.63 -0.69 -51.48
CA CYS A 21 -8.12 0.27 -50.48
C CYS A 21 -8.97 0.28 -49.21
N VAL A 22 -10.29 0.20 -49.31
CA VAL A 22 -11.21 0.15 -48.18
C VAL A 22 -11.07 -1.19 -47.39
N SER A 23 -10.84 -2.29 -48.12
CA SER A 23 -10.63 -3.63 -47.55
C SER A 23 -9.35 -3.73 -46.70
N TRP A 24 -8.32 -2.93 -47.00
CA TRP A 24 -7.04 -2.99 -46.25
C TRP A 24 -7.02 -2.19 -44.95
N ALA A 25 -7.89 -1.22 -44.77
CA ALA A 25 -7.90 -0.33 -43.62
C ALA A 25 -8.27 -1.03 -42.30
N GLY A 26 -8.91 -2.20 -42.35
CA GLY A 26 -9.34 -2.97 -41.20
C GLY A 26 -8.62 -4.30 -40.97
N GLU A 27 -7.50 -4.57 -41.68
CA GLU A 27 -6.81 -5.85 -41.61
C GLU A 27 -5.75 -5.87 -40.51
N TYR A 28 -5.82 -6.86 -39.61
CA TYR A 28 -4.87 -7.13 -38.56
C TYR A 28 -3.66 -7.89 -39.10
N VAL A 29 -2.45 -7.55 -38.66
CA VAL A 29 -1.17 -8.13 -39.15
C VAL A 29 -0.38 -8.87 -38.08
N GLY A 30 -0.69 -8.64 -36.79
CA GLY A 30 -0.02 -9.25 -35.65
C GLY A 30 1.27 -8.53 -35.21
N ALA A 31 1.63 -8.72 -33.95
CA ALA A 31 2.75 -8.02 -33.31
C ALA A 31 4.10 -8.31 -33.99
N GLU A 32 4.29 -9.46 -34.60
CA GLU A 32 5.55 -9.81 -35.28
C GLU A 32 5.88 -8.84 -36.44
N GLN A 33 4.87 -8.30 -37.11
CA GLN A 33 5.07 -7.30 -38.17
C GLN A 33 5.53 -5.95 -37.62
N CYS A 34 5.21 -5.66 -36.37
CA CYS A 34 5.62 -4.41 -35.69
C CYS A 34 7.07 -4.45 -35.23
N LYS A 35 7.60 -5.65 -34.95
CA LYS A 35 8.92 -5.89 -34.36
C LYS A 35 10.05 -5.22 -35.13
N GLY A 36 10.02 -5.29 -36.48
CA GLY A 36 11.11 -4.80 -37.32
C GLY A 36 11.39 -3.30 -37.19
N CYS A 37 10.37 -2.51 -36.81
CA CYS A 37 10.49 -1.05 -36.64
C CYS A 37 10.35 -0.62 -35.17
N HIS A 38 9.67 -1.42 -34.33
CA HIS A 38 9.35 -1.11 -32.92
C HIS A 38 9.95 -2.15 -31.97
N GLU A 39 11.23 -2.50 -32.15
CA GLU A 39 11.90 -3.58 -31.42
C GLU A 39 11.84 -3.39 -29.88
N ALA A 40 12.06 -2.16 -29.41
CA ALA A 40 12.05 -1.86 -27.98
C ALA A 40 10.65 -2.08 -27.34
N GLN A 41 9.60 -1.58 -27.98
CA GLN A 41 8.22 -1.75 -27.54
C GLN A 41 7.78 -3.21 -27.63
N TYR A 42 8.16 -3.89 -28.73
CA TYR A 42 7.90 -5.32 -28.91
C TYR A 42 8.56 -6.15 -27.80
N GLY A 43 9.84 -5.90 -27.49
CA GLY A 43 10.58 -6.61 -26.44
C GLY A 43 9.94 -6.45 -25.07
N GLN A 44 9.51 -5.24 -24.72
CA GLN A 44 8.78 -4.96 -23.49
C GLN A 44 7.42 -5.69 -23.45
N TRP A 45 6.62 -5.53 -24.50
CA TRP A 45 5.29 -6.16 -24.60
C TRP A 45 5.37 -7.68 -24.55
N HIS A 46 6.31 -8.30 -25.25
CA HIS A 46 6.45 -9.74 -25.35
C HIS A 46 6.64 -10.44 -23.99
N THR A 47 7.17 -9.73 -23.01
CA THR A 47 7.34 -10.22 -21.63
C THR A 47 6.19 -9.83 -20.71
N SER A 48 5.22 -9.06 -21.18
CA SER A 48 4.10 -8.56 -20.39
C SER A 48 2.97 -9.57 -20.22
N GLY A 49 2.09 -9.32 -19.25
CA GLY A 49 0.84 -10.09 -19.09
C GLY A 49 -0.10 -9.96 -20.28
N HIS A 50 -0.12 -8.82 -20.97
CA HIS A 50 -0.94 -8.61 -22.16
C HIS A 50 -0.62 -9.64 -23.25
N ALA A 51 0.65 -9.83 -23.57
CA ALA A 51 1.07 -10.79 -24.60
C ALA A 51 0.69 -12.24 -24.28
N ARG A 52 0.53 -12.55 -22.99
CA ARG A 52 0.31 -13.92 -22.47
C ARG A 52 -1.05 -14.13 -21.81
N MET A 53 -1.99 -13.23 -22.05
CA MET A 53 -3.33 -13.34 -21.45
C MET A 53 -4.05 -14.61 -21.90
N LEU A 54 -3.92 -14.98 -23.17
CA LEU A 54 -4.36 -16.26 -23.74
C LEU A 54 -3.25 -16.81 -24.64
N SER A 55 -2.92 -18.08 -24.51
CA SER A 55 -1.89 -18.73 -25.32
C SER A 55 -2.38 -20.08 -25.83
N ARG A 56 -2.26 -20.32 -27.13
CA ARG A 56 -2.50 -21.62 -27.76
C ARG A 56 -1.38 -22.60 -27.40
N VAL A 57 -1.71 -23.80 -26.99
CA VAL A 57 -0.73 -24.84 -26.67
C VAL A 57 -0.02 -25.30 -27.95
N GLY A 58 1.29 -25.47 -27.90
CA GLY A 58 2.11 -25.88 -29.06
C GLY A 58 2.54 -24.75 -29.99
N ALA A 59 2.13 -23.49 -29.78
CA ALA A 59 2.54 -22.34 -30.58
C ALA A 59 3.90 -21.73 -30.18
N GLY A 60 4.70 -22.40 -29.38
CA GLY A 60 6.02 -21.93 -28.90
C GLY A 60 5.99 -20.76 -27.91
N LYS A 61 4.81 -20.28 -27.54
CA LYS A 61 4.60 -19.15 -26.60
C LYS A 61 4.03 -19.56 -25.26
N THR A 62 3.73 -20.84 -25.08
CA THR A 62 3.18 -21.35 -23.82
C THR A 62 4.23 -21.23 -22.73
N PRO A 63 3.93 -20.62 -21.57
CA PRO A 63 4.83 -20.68 -20.43
C PRO A 63 5.16 -22.15 -20.10
N ALA A 64 6.33 -22.43 -19.54
CA ALA A 64 6.63 -23.75 -18.99
C ALA A 64 5.73 -23.98 -17.76
N LEU A 65 4.50 -24.38 -17.99
CA LEU A 65 3.49 -24.58 -16.95
C LEU A 65 3.35 -26.07 -16.62
N VAL A 66 3.03 -26.30 -15.37
CA VAL A 66 2.53 -27.58 -14.92
C VAL A 66 1.07 -27.67 -15.35
N TYR A 67 0.69 -28.71 -16.08
CA TYR A 67 -0.70 -28.97 -16.46
C TYR A 67 -1.49 -29.59 -15.31
N PRO A 68 -2.84 -29.48 -15.28
CA PRO A 68 -3.66 -30.22 -14.35
C PRO A 68 -3.41 -31.72 -14.44
N GLU A 69 -3.61 -32.42 -13.35
CA GLU A 69 -3.42 -33.87 -13.29
C GLU A 69 -4.18 -34.60 -14.42
N GLY A 70 -3.50 -35.51 -15.13
CA GLY A 70 -4.06 -36.25 -16.27
C GLY A 70 -4.12 -35.47 -17.58
N HIS A 71 -3.64 -34.22 -17.60
CA HIS A 71 -3.61 -33.38 -18.78
C HIS A 71 -2.18 -33.05 -19.21
N ASP A 72 -2.03 -32.81 -20.53
CA ASP A 72 -0.76 -32.44 -21.16
C ASP A 72 -1.03 -31.60 -22.42
N GLU A 73 0.00 -31.30 -23.22
CA GLU A 73 -0.11 -30.54 -24.46
C GLU A 73 -1.05 -31.17 -25.48
N ARG A 74 -1.29 -32.48 -25.41
CA ARG A 74 -2.19 -33.22 -26.31
C ARG A 74 -3.65 -33.06 -25.93
N THR A 75 -3.93 -32.79 -24.66
CA THR A 75 -5.30 -32.70 -24.11
C THR A 75 -5.74 -31.26 -23.82
N VAL A 76 -4.82 -30.32 -23.75
CA VAL A 76 -5.08 -28.89 -23.56
C VAL A 76 -5.01 -28.14 -24.87
N SER A 77 -5.99 -27.29 -25.16
CA SER A 77 -6.01 -26.42 -26.35
C SER A 77 -5.41 -25.03 -26.07
N TYR A 78 -5.83 -24.40 -24.97
CA TYR A 78 -5.42 -23.07 -24.59
C TYR A 78 -5.08 -22.98 -23.10
N VAL A 79 -4.15 -22.05 -22.79
CA VAL A 79 -3.83 -21.63 -21.44
C VAL A 79 -4.22 -20.16 -21.27
N ILE A 80 -4.94 -19.84 -20.20
CA ILE A 80 -5.34 -18.49 -19.83
C ILE A 80 -4.43 -18.02 -18.71
N GLY A 81 -3.70 -16.93 -18.91
CA GLY A 81 -2.75 -16.38 -17.93
C GLY A 81 -1.47 -17.19 -17.76
N GLY A 82 -1.14 -17.58 -16.52
CA GLY A 82 0.03 -18.41 -16.21
C GLY A 82 1.33 -17.63 -16.00
N LEU A 83 1.32 -16.29 -16.08
CA LEU A 83 2.52 -15.50 -15.88
C LEU A 83 2.66 -14.98 -14.44
N ARG A 84 1.58 -14.48 -13.85
CA ARG A 84 1.68 -13.75 -12.58
C ARG A 84 0.76 -14.26 -11.46
N TRP A 85 -0.51 -14.43 -11.72
CA TRP A 85 -1.48 -14.76 -10.66
C TRP A 85 -1.92 -16.20 -10.73
N LYS A 86 -2.54 -16.59 -11.85
CA LYS A 86 -3.08 -17.94 -12.04
C LYS A 86 -3.02 -18.39 -13.48
N ALA A 87 -3.10 -19.70 -13.67
CA ALA A 87 -3.34 -20.33 -14.96
C ALA A 87 -4.65 -21.12 -14.93
N LEU A 88 -5.42 -21.01 -15.99
CA LEU A 88 -6.58 -21.85 -16.29
C LEU A 88 -6.37 -22.53 -17.64
N PHE A 89 -7.04 -23.63 -17.86
CA PHE A 89 -6.79 -24.50 -19.01
C PHE A 89 -8.10 -24.84 -19.71
N LEU A 90 -8.06 -24.85 -21.05
CA LEU A 90 -9.17 -25.32 -21.88
C LEU A 90 -8.82 -26.68 -22.48
N ASP A 91 -9.79 -27.58 -22.51
CA ASP A 91 -9.69 -28.88 -23.18
C ASP A 91 -9.68 -28.73 -24.70
N LYS A 92 -9.61 -29.85 -25.43
CA LYS A 92 -9.62 -29.86 -26.91
C LYS A 92 -10.97 -29.50 -27.54
N ASN A 93 -12.02 -29.38 -26.72
CA ASN A 93 -13.32 -28.89 -27.17
C ASN A 93 -13.54 -27.39 -26.79
N GLY A 94 -12.61 -26.77 -26.10
CA GLY A 94 -12.66 -25.36 -25.69
C GLY A 94 -13.40 -25.10 -24.37
N PHE A 95 -13.73 -26.12 -23.59
CA PHE A 95 -14.30 -25.97 -22.26
C PHE A 95 -13.20 -25.85 -21.21
N PHE A 96 -13.49 -25.15 -20.12
CA PHE A 96 -12.58 -25.15 -18.97
C PHE A 96 -12.43 -26.59 -18.44
N ILE A 97 -11.18 -26.96 -18.14
CA ILE A 97 -10.90 -28.17 -17.40
C ILE A 97 -11.28 -27.91 -15.96
N THR A 98 -12.34 -28.56 -15.47
CA THR A 98 -12.92 -28.36 -14.14
C THR A 98 -12.85 -29.61 -13.25
N SER A 99 -12.32 -30.70 -13.80
CA SER A 99 -12.12 -31.98 -13.12
C SER A 99 -10.80 -32.60 -13.55
N THR A 100 -10.22 -33.41 -12.67
CA THR A 100 -9.01 -34.19 -12.89
C THR A 100 -9.29 -35.66 -12.60
N PRO A 101 -8.41 -36.60 -12.93
CA PRO A 101 -8.58 -38.02 -12.56
C PRO A 101 -8.77 -38.27 -11.08
N SER A 102 -8.24 -37.40 -10.22
CA SER A 102 -8.41 -37.50 -8.76
C SER A 102 -9.72 -36.91 -8.23
N GLY A 103 -10.54 -36.28 -9.08
CA GLY A 103 -11.85 -35.71 -8.72
C GLY A 103 -12.11 -34.32 -9.32
N GLU A 104 -13.18 -33.70 -8.84
CA GLU A 104 -13.57 -32.35 -9.25
C GLU A 104 -12.65 -31.29 -8.60
N GLY A 105 -12.32 -30.23 -9.35
CA GLY A 105 -11.45 -29.15 -8.89
C GLY A 105 -9.96 -29.42 -9.11
N LYS A 106 -9.09 -28.77 -8.33
CA LYS A 106 -7.62 -28.73 -8.47
C LYS A 106 -7.14 -28.41 -9.89
N ASN A 107 -7.81 -27.49 -10.53
CA ASN A 107 -7.73 -27.20 -11.94
C ASN A 107 -7.27 -25.77 -12.26
N GLN A 108 -7.18 -24.90 -11.27
CA GLN A 108 -6.53 -23.60 -11.35
C GLN A 108 -5.16 -23.67 -10.67
N TYR A 109 -4.11 -23.29 -11.41
CA TYR A 109 -2.76 -23.21 -10.84
C TYR A 109 -2.44 -21.76 -10.42
N ASN A 110 -2.25 -21.55 -9.14
CA ASN A 110 -1.83 -20.26 -8.59
C ASN A 110 -0.32 -20.13 -8.66
N THR A 111 0.17 -19.21 -9.49
CA THR A 111 1.60 -19.13 -9.84
C THR A 111 2.49 -18.63 -8.70
N GLN A 112 1.97 -17.81 -7.79
CA GLN A 112 2.75 -17.25 -6.68
C GLN A 112 2.99 -18.28 -5.56
N SER A 113 1.96 -19.04 -5.21
CA SER A 113 2.03 -20.07 -4.17
C SER A 113 2.43 -21.45 -4.70
N ALA A 114 2.48 -21.63 -6.03
CA ALA A 114 2.67 -22.89 -6.70
C ALA A 114 1.64 -23.96 -6.26
N ARG A 115 0.38 -23.55 -6.08
CA ARG A 115 -0.70 -24.43 -5.58
C ARG A 115 -1.79 -24.60 -6.63
N TRP A 116 -2.34 -25.81 -6.64
CA TRP A 116 -3.59 -26.13 -7.31
C TRP A 116 -4.76 -25.81 -6.40
N VAL A 117 -5.75 -25.09 -6.92
CA VAL A 117 -7.01 -24.76 -6.23
C VAL A 117 -8.19 -25.06 -7.14
N ASP A 118 -9.38 -25.04 -6.56
CA ASP A 118 -10.61 -25.35 -7.26
C ASP A 118 -11.11 -24.12 -8.04
N TYR A 119 -11.45 -24.31 -9.29
CA TYR A 119 -12.15 -23.34 -10.12
C TYR A 119 -13.34 -24.01 -10.78
N LEU A 120 -14.56 -23.64 -10.39
CA LEU A 120 -15.82 -24.18 -10.91
C LEU A 120 -15.84 -25.74 -10.94
N PRO A 121 -15.56 -26.45 -9.83
CA PRO A 121 -15.34 -27.88 -9.81
C PRO A 121 -16.53 -28.62 -10.39
N GLY A 122 -16.27 -29.57 -11.31
CA GLY A 122 -17.26 -30.43 -11.95
C GLY A 122 -18.21 -29.75 -12.95
N GLN A 123 -18.13 -28.45 -13.14
CA GLN A 123 -19.04 -27.71 -14.03
C GLN A 123 -18.56 -27.73 -15.48
N LYS A 124 -19.46 -27.95 -16.44
CA LYS A 124 -19.16 -27.78 -17.86
C LYS A 124 -19.33 -26.29 -18.24
N VAL A 125 -18.24 -25.56 -18.36
CA VAL A 125 -18.21 -24.12 -18.62
C VAL A 125 -17.39 -23.83 -19.87
N GLY A 126 -17.98 -23.11 -20.83
CA GLY A 126 -17.30 -22.65 -22.02
C GLY A 126 -16.50 -21.36 -21.77
N TYR A 127 -15.56 -21.09 -22.66
CA TYR A 127 -14.74 -19.89 -22.64
C TYR A 127 -15.45 -18.73 -23.36
N SER A 128 -15.81 -17.68 -22.64
CA SER A 128 -16.46 -16.46 -23.14
C SER A 128 -15.65 -15.17 -22.91
N CYS A 129 -14.37 -15.28 -22.54
CA CYS A 129 -13.53 -14.16 -22.11
C CYS A 129 -12.68 -13.54 -23.25
N GLY A 130 -12.93 -13.96 -24.51
CA GLY A 130 -12.13 -13.56 -25.67
C GLY A 130 -12.00 -12.06 -25.87
N ARG A 131 -13.07 -11.28 -25.56
CA ARG A 131 -13.06 -9.81 -25.71
C ARG A 131 -11.88 -9.15 -24.98
N CYS A 132 -11.58 -9.59 -23.76
CA CYS A 132 -10.53 -9.01 -22.93
C CYS A 132 -9.19 -9.77 -23.00
N HIS A 133 -9.17 -10.94 -23.65
CA HIS A 133 -8.00 -11.81 -23.67
C HIS A 133 -7.36 -11.99 -25.05
N THR A 134 -7.95 -11.39 -26.10
CA THR A 134 -7.51 -11.60 -27.48
C THR A 134 -7.51 -10.30 -28.28
N THR A 135 -6.93 -10.33 -29.47
CA THR A 135 -6.86 -9.19 -30.38
C THR A 135 -7.73 -9.44 -31.63
N GLY A 136 -8.56 -8.46 -31.99
CA GLY A 136 -9.47 -8.56 -33.10
C GLY A 136 -10.63 -9.53 -32.84
N TYR A 137 -11.20 -9.49 -31.65
CA TYR A 137 -12.32 -10.34 -31.22
C TYR A 137 -13.60 -9.99 -31.95
N ALA A 138 -14.34 -11.04 -32.32
CA ALA A 138 -15.71 -11.00 -32.85
C ALA A 138 -16.57 -11.99 -32.02
N PRO A 139 -17.79 -11.62 -31.59
CA PRO A 139 -18.61 -12.46 -30.72
C PRO A 139 -19.22 -13.68 -31.41
N GLU A 140 -19.20 -13.71 -32.72
CA GLU A 140 -19.78 -14.77 -33.54
C GLU A 140 -18.82 -15.96 -33.72
N GLY A 141 -19.37 -17.15 -33.78
CA GLY A 141 -18.66 -18.40 -34.11
C GLY A 141 -17.90 -18.99 -32.92
N HIS A 142 -17.03 -19.91 -33.24
CA HIS A 142 -16.21 -20.68 -32.29
C HIS A 142 -14.77 -20.70 -32.79
N GLN A 143 -13.84 -20.12 -32.05
CA GLN A 143 -12.43 -20.12 -32.44
C GLN A 143 -11.93 -21.55 -32.64
N ASP A 144 -11.22 -21.79 -33.76
CA ASP A 144 -10.71 -23.09 -34.17
C ASP A 144 -11.79 -24.20 -34.31
N GLY A 145 -13.07 -23.82 -34.40
CA GLY A 145 -14.19 -24.77 -34.43
C GLY A 145 -14.44 -25.45 -33.07
N LEU A 146 -13.88 -24.94 -31.96
CA LEU A 146 -14.03 -25.51 -30.64
C LEU A 146 -15.34 -25.06 -29.99
N GLU A 147 -16.27 -25.99 -29.82
CA GLU A 147 -17.65 -25.76 -29.36
C GLU A 147 -17.72 -24.96 -28.03
N GLY A 148 -16.79 -25.23 -27.11
CA GLY A 148 -16.72 -24.59 -25.83
C GLY A 148 -16.22 -23.12 -25.88
N ILE A 149 -15.73 -22.64 -27.02
CA ILE A 149 -15.26 -21.27 -27.17
C ILE A 149 -16.34 -20.41 -27.79
N GLN A 150 -16.72 -19.32 -27.17
CA GLN A 150 -17.59 -18.30 -27.70
C GLN A 150 -16.80 -17.21 -28.42
N GLY A 151 -17.14 -16.95 -29.69
CA GLY A 151 -16.51 -15.94 -30.53
C GLY A 151 -15.26 -16.42 -31.23
N THR A 152 -14.72 -15.54 -32.07
CA THR A 152 -13.48 -15.72 -32.83
C THR A 152 -12.55 -14.53 -32.67
N TRP A 153 -11.25 -14.69 -32.95
CA TRP A 153 -10.29 -13.62 -32.89
C TRP A 153 -9.16 -13.77 -33.90
N LYS A 154 -8.42 -12.70 -34.13
CA LYS A 154 -7.30 -12.69 -35.07
C LYS A 154 -6.01 -13.20 -34.46
N PHE A 155 -5.73 -12.79 -33.20
CA PHE A 155 -4.51 -13.19 -32.51
C PHE A 155 -4.79 -13.47 -31.03
N ASP A 156 -4.13 -14.51 -30.52
CA ASP A 156 -4.13 -14.85 -29.10
C ASP A 156 -3.40 -13.75 -28.29
N GLY A 157 -3.89 -13.47 -27.09
CA GLY A 157 -3.36 -12.42 -26.22
C GLY A 157 -3.71 -11.00 -26.69
N ILE A 158 -3.37 -10.02 -25.88
CA ILE A 158 -3.54 -8.61 -26.19
C ILE A 158 -2.28 -8.12 -26.88
N GLN A 159 -2.35 -8.01 -28.22
CA GLN A 159 -1.25 -7.57 -29.07
C GLN A 159 -1.31 -6.06 -29.32
N CYS A 160 -0.31 -5.53 -30.04
CA CYS A 160 -0.20 -4.11 -30.37
C CYS A 160 -1.50 -3.52 -30.92
N GLU A 161 -2.13 -4.24 -31.82
CA GLU A 161 -3.33 -3.82 -32.56
C GLU A 161 -4.62 -3.82 -31.70
N ALA A 162 -4.60 -4.41 -30.51
CA ALA A 162 -5.71 -4.28 -29.57
C ALA A 162 -5.87 -2.83 -29.07
N CYS A 163 -4.75 -2.10 -28.95
CA CYS A 163 -4.73 -0.70 -28.52
C CYS A 163 -4.51 0.27 -29.67
N HIS A 164 -3.77 -0.17 -30.70
CA HIS A 164 -3.38 0.68 -31.83
C HIS A 164 -4.29 0.55 -33.06
N GLY A 165 -5.28 -0.37 -33.00
CA GLY A 165 -6.12 -0.69 -34.15
C GLY A 165 -5.38 -1.48 -35.25
N PRO A 166 -6.11 -1.94 -36.29
CA PRO A 166 -5.57 -2.75 -37.39
C PRO A 166 -4.38 -2.07 -38.07
N GLY A 167 -3.24 -2.77 -38.15
CA GLY A 167 -1.95 -2.21 -38.55
C GLY A 167 -1.60 -2.29 -40.04
N LYS A 168 -2.38 -2.99 -40.86
CA LYS A 168 -2.04 -3.27 -42.25
C LYS A 168 -1.68 -2.00 -43.04
N LYS A 169 -2.49 -0.98 -42.96
CA LYS A 169 -2.28 0.28 -43.66
C LYS A 169 -0.97 0.94 -43.24
N HIS A 170 -0.70 0.99 -41.91
CA HIS A 170 0.52 1.56 -41.37
C HIS A 170 1.78 0.79 -41.83
N VAL A 171 1.75 -0.54 -41.75
CA VAL A 171 2.88 -1.37 -42.17
C VAL A 171 3.24 -1.14 -43.66
N VAL A 172 2.24 -0.89 -44.53
CA VAL A 172 2.47 -0.60 -45.94
C VAL A 172 2.92 0.82 -46.20
N SER A 173 2.29 1.81 -45.55
CA SER A 173 2.56 3.23 -45.78
C SER A 173 3.71 3.79 -44.93
N THR A 174 3.97 3.19 -43.77
CA THR A 174 4.86 3.67 -42.70
C THR A 174 4.46 5.04 -42.13
N LEU A 175 3.30 5.57 -42.51
CA LEU A 175 2.83 6.88 -42.03
C LEU A 175 2.21 6.79 -40.63
N ARG A 176 2.62 7.66 -39.73
CA ARG A 176 2.07 7.78 -38.36
C ARG A 176 0.55 8.00 -38.36
N ALA A 177 0.01 8.68 -39.37
CA ALA A 177 -1.42 8.96 -39.50
C ALA A 177 -2.27 7.74 -39.83
N ASP A 178 -1.64 6.62 -40.26
CA ASP A 178 -2.32 5.42 -40.65
C ASP A 178 -2.51 4.40 -39.52
N ILE A 179 -2.14 4.79 -38.32
CA ILE A 179 -2.39 4.05 -37.10
C ILE A 179 -2.75 5.03 -35.95
N SER A 180 -3.67 4.65 -35.10
CA SER A 180 -4.13 5.47 -33.98
C SER A 180 -3.87 4.78 -32.66
N ILE A 181 -3.81 5.56 -31.58
CA ILE A 181 -3.78 5.03 -30.23
C ILE A 181 -5.11 5.42 -29.58
N ASP A 182 -5.89 4.43 -29.24
CA ASP A 182 -7.08 4.63 -28.42
C ASP A 182 -6.69 4.53 -26.95
N ARG A 183 -6.60 5.68 -26.28
CA ARG A 183 -6.28 5.77 -24.86
C ARG A 183 -7.47 5.45 -23.96
N SER A 184 -8.68 5.42 -24.52
CA SER A 184 -9.92 5.14 -23.80
C SER A 184 -10.26 3.65 -23.74
N ILE A 185 -9.49 2.78 -24.38
CA ILE A 185 -9.78 1.34 -24.44
C ILE A 185 -9.52 0.59 -23.11
N CYS A 186 -8.66 1.12 -22.23
CA CYS A 186 -8.30 0.42 -20.99
C CYS A 186 -9.52 0.02 -20.14
N PRO A 187 -10.53 0.88 -19.94
CA PRO A 187 -11.76 0.57 -19.22
C PRO A 187 -12.53 -0.63 -19.75
N ASP A 188 -12.43 -0.95 -21.04
CA ASP A 188 -13.16 -2.06 -21.65
C ASP A 188 -12.76 -3.43 -21.09
N CYS A 189 -11.54 -3.53 -20.57
CA CYS A 189 -11.00 -4.75 -19.95
C CYS A 189 -10.66 -4.57 -18.46
N HIS A 190 -10.30 -3.35 -18.06
CA HIS A 190 -9.94 -2.99 -16.69
C HIS A 190 -11.06 -2.23 -15.95
N GLY A 191 -12.30 -2.46 -16.33
CA GLY A 191 -13.49 -1.91 -15.72
C GLY A 191 -14.68 -2.87 -15.78
N VAL A 192 -15.57 -2.75 -14.80
CA VAL A 192 -16.85 -3.49 -14.75
C VAL A 192 -17.98 -2.48 -14.87
N VAL A 193 -18.95 -2.76 -15.72
CA VAL A 193 -20.12 -1.87 -15.92
C VAL A 193 -21.17 -2.16 -14.85
N PRO A 194 -21.74 -1.14 -14.20
CA PRO A 194 -21.45 0.29 -14.35
C PRO A 194 -20.13 0.72 -13.69
N HIS A 195 -19.42 1.66 -14.30
CA HIS A 195 -18.07 2.07 -13.86
C HIS A 195 -18.04 2.90 -12.56
N ASP A 196 -19.16 3.41 -12.10
CA ASP A 196 -19.30 4.19 -10.86
C ASP A 196 -19.46 3.31 -9.60
N VAL A 197 -19.46 1.99 -9.78
CA VAL A 197 -19.58 1.01 -8.69
C VAL A 197 -18.32 0.17 -8.61
N ILE A 198 -17.78 -0.01 -7.42
CA ILE A 198 -16.66 -0.91 -7.16
C ILE A 198 -17.22 -2.20 -6.54
N PRO A 199 -17.40 -3.29 -7.32
CA PRO A 199 -17.79 -4.58 -6.76
C PRO A 199 -16.75 -5.08 -5.76
N ARG A 200 -17.20 -5.74 -4.71
CA ARG A 200 -16.31 -6.42 -3.75
C ARG A 200 -16.87 -7.79 -3.34
N SER A 201 -16.01 -8.61 -2.79
CA SER A 201 -16.38 -9.88 -2.15
C SER A 201 -15.73 -9.94 -0.77
N GLY A 202 -16.55 -9.79 0.27
CA GLY A 202 -16.07 -9.67 1.63
C GLY A 202 -15.13 -8.48 1.79
N VAL A 203 -13.87 -8.74 2.16
CA VAL A 203 -12.84 -7.70 2.32
C VAL A 203 -12.11 -7.37 1.01
N PHE A 204 -12.33 -8.10 -0.08
CA PHE A 204 -11.57 -7.91 -1.32
C PHE A 204 -12.33 -7.06 -2.33
N LEU A 205 -11.63 -6.12 -2.95
CA LEU A 205 -12.10 -5.45 -4.16
C LEU A 205 -12.21 -6.46 -5.29
N GLY A 206 -13.23 -6.31 -6.14
CA GLY A 206 -13.44 -7.21 -7.27
C GLY A 206 -12.29 -7.16 -8.28
N PRO A 207 -12.02 -8.26 -8.99
CA PRO A 207 -11.03 -8.27 -10.06
C PRO A 207 -11.49 -7.39 -11.22
N TYR A 208 -10.53 -6.86 -11.99
CA TYR A 208 -10.79 -6.06 -13.19
C TYR A 208 -11.61 -4.78 -12.92
N THR A 209 -11.42 -4.16 -11.75
CA THR A 209 -12.17 -2.96 -11.32
C THR A 209 -11.27 -1.73 -11.17
N GLU A 210 -10.08 -1.72 -11.77
CA GLU A 210 -9.11 -0.63 -11.66
C GLU A 210 -9.72 0.70 -12.14
N THR A 211 -10.50 0.68 -13.21
CA THR A 211 -11.22 1.86 -13.72
C THR A 211 -12.28 2.34 -12.72
N ASN A 212 -13.10 1.42 -12.20
CA ASN A 212 -14.12 1.75 -11.21
C ASN A 212 -13.50 2.40 -9.96
N GLN A 213 -12.37 1.85 -9.51
CA GLN A 213 -11.63 2.34 -8.36
C GLN A 213 -11.04 3.73 -8.61
N LEU A 214 -10.43 3.96 -9.77
CA LEU A 214 -9.88 5.25 -10.16
C LEU A 214 -10.96 6.34 -10.21
N LEU A 215 -12.09 6.03 -10.87
CA LEU A 215 -13.20 6.97 -11.03
C LEU A 215 -13.92 7.30 -9.74
N ALA A 216 -13.90 6.40 -8.76
CA ALA A 216 -14.51 6.62 -7.45
C ALA A 216 -13.64 7.47 -6.51
N GLY A 217 -12.33 7.60 -6.78
CA GLY A 217 -11.36 8.29 -5.93
C GLY A 217 -11.00 9.69 -6.40
N SER A 218 -10.05 10.29 -5.70
CA SER A 218 -9.52 11.64 -5.99
C SER A 218 -8.75 11.75 -7.31
N LYS A 219 -8.38 10.63 -7.92
CA LYS A 219 -7.62 10.56 -9.18
C LYS A 219 -8.49 10.34 -10.42
N LYS A 220 -9.80 10.55 -10.32
CA LYS A 220 -10.79 10.30 -11.40
C LYS A 220 -10.54 11.04 -12.71
N ASP A 221 -9.82 12.16 -12.66
CA ASP A 221 -9.51 12.99 -13.83
C ASP A 221 -8.23 12.55 -14.57
N PHE A 222 -7.53 11.53 -14.06
CA PHE A 222 -6.34 10.96 -14.70
C PHE A 222 -6.71 9.85 -15.67
N ALA A 223 -5.99 9.79 -16.78
CA ALA A 223 -6.02 8.64 -17.69
C ALA A 223 -4.97 7.59 -17.29
N CYS A 224 -5.25 6.32 -17.57
CA CYS A 224 -4.32 5.23 -17.24
C CYS A 224 -2.89 5.48 -17.76
N PRO A 225 -2.67 5.99 -19.00
CA PRO A 225 -1.34 6.25 -19.52
C PRO A 225 -0.60 7.43 -18.87
N ASP A 226 -1.25 8.23 -18.01
CA ASP A 226 -0.57 9.30 -17.28
C ASP A 226 0.39 8.70 -16.24
N CYS A 227 0.04 7.55 -15.68
CA CYS A 227 0.88 6.81 -14.74
C CYS A 227 1.54 5.57 -15.35
N HIS A 228 0.91 4.93 -16.35
CA HIS A 228 1.34 3.65 -16.89
C HIS A 228 1.90 3.74 -18.32
N ASN A 229 2.99 2.99 -18.56
CA ASN A 229 3.37 2.54 -19.88
C ASN A 229 2.79 1.11 -20.08
N PRO A 230 1.87 0.88 -21.06
CA PRO A 230 1.22 -0.42 -21.22
C PRO A 230 2.11 -1.51 -21.83
N HIS A 231 3.32 -1.17 -22.33
CA HIS A 231 4.19 -2.12 -23.01
C HIS A 231 4.93 -3.05 -22.05
N PRO A 232 5.66 -2.57 -21.01
CA PRO A 232 6.41 -3.46 -20.13
C PRO A 232 5.50 -4.21 -19.15
N PRO A 233 6.02 -5.24 -18.46
CA PRO A 233 5.33 -5.92 -17.38
C PRO A 233 4.84 -4.95 -16.29
N GLY A 234 3.71 -5.24 -15.65
CA GLY A 234 3.06 -4.36 -14.67
C GLY A 234 3.97 -3.83 -13.57
N ALA A 235 4.96 -4.61 -13.11
CA ALA A 235 5.92 -4.18 -12.10
C ALA A 235 6.82 -3.00 -12.56
N THR A 236 7.08 -2.89 -13.88
CA THR A 236 7.92 -1.87 -14.50
C THR A 236 7.12 -0.91 -15.38
N SER A 237 5.79 -0.99 -15.34
CA SER A 237 4.90 -0.16 -16.17
C SER A 237 4.75 1.28 -15.68
N ILE A 238 5.15 1.59 -14.44
CA ILE A 238 5.01 2.94 -13.87
C ILE A 238 5.98 3.88 -14.56
N ARG A 239 5.44 4.91 -15.21
CA ARG A 239 6.19 5.96 -15.93
C ARG A 239 6.52 7.14 -15.05
N GLN A 240 5.60 7.46 -14.14
CA GLN A 240 5.66 8.64 -13.31
C GLN A 240 5.48 8.22 -11.87
N GLY A 241 6.45 8.58 -11.03
CA GLY A 241 6.42 8.30 -9.60
C GLY A 241 5.46 9.24 -8.86
N CYS A 242 5.02 8.82 -7.69
CA CYS A 242 4.17 9.67 -6.85
C CYS A 242 4.83 11.01 -6.51
N ALA A 243 6.15 10.99 -6.26
CA ALA A 243 6.94 12.16 -5.92
C ALA A 243 7.07 13.20 -7.05
N ASP A 244 6.81 12.82 -8.30
CA ASP A 244 6.87 13.77 -9.43
C ASP A 244 5.75 14.83 -9.39
N CYS A 245 4.63 14.51 -8.69
CA CYS A 245 3.51 15.41 -8.48
C CYS A 245 3.29 15.76 -7.00
N HIS A 246 3.80 14.97 -6.06
CA HIS A 246 3.64 15.10 -4.61
C HIS A 246 5.03 15.27 -3.94
N ASP A 247 5.86 16.17 -4.48
CA ASP A 247 7.24 16.40 -4.04
C ASP A 247 7.34 16.89 -2.59
N ASP A 248 6.41 17.74 -2.16
CA ASP A 248 6.31 18.26 -0.80
C ASP A 248 5.98 17.17 0.22
N ILE A 249 5.04 16.27 -0.11
CA ILE A 249 4.67 15.12 0.73
C ILE A 249 5.80 14.08 0.72
N ALA A 250 6.41 13.84 -0.44
CA ALA A 250 7.54 12.93 -0.57
C ALA A 250 8.73 13.39 0.30
N ALA A 251 9.06 14.67 0.27
CA ALA A 251 10.12 15.25 1.10
C ALA A 251 9.82 15.16 2.61
N GLN A 252 8.55 15.28 2.99
CA GLN A 252 8.14 15.07 4.39
C GLN A 252 8.21 13.59 4.80
N TYR A 253 7.85 12.70 3.88
CA TYR A 253 7.86 11.25 4.12
C TYR A 253 9.26 10.66 4.19
N ASP A 254 10.21 11.18 3.42
CA ASP A 254 11.59 10.68 3.29
C ASP A 254 12.31 10.51 4.64
N GLY A 255 12.06 11.40 5.60
CA GLY A 255 12.61 11.30 6.95
C GLY A 255 11.78 10.45 7.94
N SER A 256 10.65 9.88 7.53
CA SER A 256 9.75 9.14 8.41
C SER A 256 10.29 7.76 8.81
N LEU A 257 9.78 7.20 9.90
CA LEU A 257 10.12 5.84 10.32
C LEU A 257 9.70 4.82 9.26
N MET A 258 8.52 4.98 8.66
CA MET A 258 7.99 4.08 7.64
C MET A 258 8.88 4.04 6.40
N HIS A 259 9.35 5.21 5.93
CA HIS A 259 10.30 5.27 4.82
C HIS A 259 11.62 4.52 5.14
N ARG A 260 12.15 4.70 6.36
CA ARG A 260 13.40 4.05 6.79
C ARG A 260 13.33 2.53 6.87
N VAL A 261 12.15 1.97 7.11
CA VAL A 261 11.92 0.51 7.10
C VAL A 261 11.45 -0.01 5.73
N GLY A 262 11.51 0.83 4.68
CA GLY A 262 11.27 0.45 3.30
C GLY A 262 9.80 0.46 2.87
N VAL A 263 8.90 1.04 3.67
CA VAL A 263 7.49 1.23 3.26
C VAL A 263 7.43 2.36 2.24
N THR A 264 6.70 2.15 1.16
CA THR A 264 6.53 3.11 0.07
C THR A 264 5.13 3.72 0.06
N CYS A 265 4.91 4.78 -0.72
CA CYS A 265 3.58 5.36 -0.92
C CYS A 265 2.57 4.30 -1.40
N LEU A 266 3.01 3.39 -2.28
CA LEU A 266 2.18 2.33 -2.85
C LEU A 266 1.73 1.29 -1.82
N ASP A 267 2.44 1.13 -0.72
CA ASP A 267 2.08 0.15 0.31
C ASP A 267 0.85 0.57 1.10
N CYS A 268 0.62 1.88 1.22
CA CYS A 268 -0.53 2.44 1.92
C CYS A 268 -1.62 2.89 0.94
N HIS A 269 -1.28 3.61 -0.14
CA HIS A 269 -2.23 4.20 -1.08
C HIS A 269 -2.65 3.29 -2.22
N MET A 270 -1.88 2.25 -2.50
CA MET A 270 -2.22 1.18 -3.45
C MET A 270 -1.96 -0.20 -2.81
N PRO A 271 -2.54 -0.50 -1.64
CA PRO A 271 -2.34 -1.79 -1.02
C PRO A 271 -2.89 -2.91 -1.92
N PRO A 272 -2.42 -4.14 -1.78
CA PRO A 272 -3.00 -5.28 -2.48
C PRO A 272 -4.37 -5.63 -1.85
N ALA A 273 -5.40 -4.85 -2.19
CA ALA A 273 -6.75 -4.96 -1.63
C ALA A 273 -7.71 -5.79 -2.49
N GLY A 274 -7.34 -6.09 -3.74
CA GLY A 274 -8.15 -6.91 -4.64
C GLY A 274 -7.66 -8.35 -4.72
N ILE A 275 -8.53 -9.25 -5.22
CA ILE A 275 -8.22 -10.67 -5.38
C ILE A 275 -8.44 -11.12 -6.82
N ILE A 276 -7.44 -11.79 -7.39
CA ILE A 276 -7.51 -12.49 -8.67
C ILE A 276 -7.35 -14.00 -8.48
N ALA A 277 -6.44 -14.42 -7.63
CA ALA A 277 -6.13 -15.82 -7.34
C ALA A 277 -6.10 -16.13 -5.85
N GLU A 278 -5.43 -15.32 -5.05
CA GLU A 278 -5.18 -15.61 -3.63
C GLU A 278 -5.36 -14.36 -2.76
N GLY A 279 -5.83 -14.57 -1.53
CA GLY A 279 -5.95 -13.50 -0.55
C GLY A 279 -6.06 -14.03 0.87
N ASP A 280 -5.70 -13.19 1.82
CA ASP A 280 -5.86 -13.40 3.26
C ASP A 280 -6.85 -12.36 3.78
N ALA A 281 -8.08 -12.80 4.04
CA ALA A 281 -9.15 -11.93 4.49
C ALA A 281 -8.91 -11.37 5.90
N GLN A 282 -8.20 -12.09 6.75
CA GLN A 282 -7.89 -11.64 8.11
C GLN A 282 -6.83 -10.54 8.07
N ALA A 283 -5.91 -10.63 7.13
CA ALA A 283 -4.85 -9.65 6.92
C ALA A 283 -5.27 -8.49 5.98
N PHE A 284 -6.49 -8.44 5.46
CA PHE A 284 -6.90 -7.46 4.43
C PHE A 284 -5.93 -7.41 3.25
N ARG A 285 -5.40 -8.57 2.85
CA ARG A 285 -4.35 -8.69 1.84
C ARG A 285 -4.79 -9.59 0.70
N GLY A 286 -5.01 -8.99 -0.46
CA GLY A 286 -5.20 -9.67 -1.74
C GLY A 286 -3.90 -9.79 -2.54
N ASP A 287 -4.03 -10.02 -3.83
CA ASP A 287 -2.91 -10.25 -4.76
C ASP A 287 -2.80 -9.22 -5.89
N PHE A 288 -3.72 -8.24 -5.96
CA PHE A 288 -3.55 -7.11 -6.88
C PHE A 288 -3.74 -5.76 -6.19
N LYS A 289 -3.03 -4.75 -6.71
CA LYS A 289 -2.97 -3.40 -6.16
C LYS A 289 -4.28 -2.64 -6.37
N SER A 290 -4.76 -1.97 -5.33
CA SER A 290 -5.88 -1.04 -5.42
C SER A 290 -5.52 0.18 -6.25
N HIS A 291 -6.53 0.75 -6.94
CA HIS A 291 -6.48 2.06 -7.60
C HIS A 291 -7.40 3.08 -6.90
N VAL A 292 -7.93 2.76 -5.74
CA VAL A 292 -8.48 3.73 -4.80
C VAL A 292 -7.33 4.31 -4.00
N PHE A 293 -6.93 5.53 -4.27
CA PHE A 293 -5.76 6.16 -3.62
C PHE A 293 -6.10 6.80 -2.29
N ASP A 294 -7.37 7.10 -2.05
CA ASP A 294 -7.84 7.83 -0.90
C ASP A 294 -7.96 6.92 0.32
N ILE A 295 -7.45 7.36 1.47
CA ILE A 295 -7.56 6.66 2.75
C ILE A 295 -8.37 7.50 3.70
N ASP A 296 -9.57 7.03 4.09
CA ASP A 296 -10.33 7.63 5.19
C ASP A 296 -10.06 6.86 6.48
N TYR A 297 -9.10 7.36 7.25
CA TYR A 297 -8.68 6.73 8.51
C TYR A 297 -9.75 6.77 9.61
N ARG A 298 -10.76 7.62 9.49
CA ARG A 298 -11.84 7.78 10.49
C ARG A 298 -12.95 6.78 10.29
N LYS A 299 -13.20 6.36 9.06
CA LYS A 299 -14.32 5.46 8.76
C LYS A 299 -14.00 4.01 9.08
N PRO A 300 -14.94 3.27 9.63
CA PRO A 300 -14.80 1.84 9.82
C PRO A 300 -14.79 1.11 8.48
N PHE A 301 -14.31 -0.12 8.48
CA PHE A 301 -14.51 -1.02 7.35
C PHE A 301 -16.01 -1.19 7.09
N PRO A 302 -16.48 -1.00 5.85
CA PRO A 302 -17.90 -1.04 5.57
C PRO A 302 -18.46 -2.45 5.79
N ALA A 303 -19.59 -2.53 6.50
CA ALA A 303 -20.32 -3.79 6.64
C ALA A 303 -20.76 -4.33 5.26
N PRO A 304 -20.93 -5.65 5.10
CA PRO A 304 -21.56 -6.22 3.92
C PRO A 304 -22.95 -5.63 3.68
N ALA A 305 -23.31 -5.49 2.41
CA ALA A 305 -24.67 -5.08 2.06
C ALA A 305 -25.68 -6.09 2.60
N LYS A 306 -26.77 -5.61 3.21
CA LYS A 306 -27.85 -6.49 3.66
C LYS A 306 -28.65 -7.05 2.50
N ASP A 307 -28.87 -6.22 1.50
CA ASP A 307 -29.62 -6.52 0.28
C ASP A 307 -28.85 -5.94 -0.92
N GLY A 308 -28.76 -6.70 -2.01
CA GLY A 308 -28.10 -6.30 -3.24
C GLY A 308 -26.60 -6.60 -3.30
N PRO A 309 -25.91 -6.10 -4.32
CA PRO A 309 -24.48 -6.35 -4.52
C PRO A 309 -23.63 -5.68 -3.44
N ASP A 310 -22.61 -6.38 -2.98
CA ASP A 310 -21.64 -5.83 -2.04
C ASP A 310 -20.70 -4.90 -2.79
N VAL A 311 -20.63 -3.65 -2.36
CA VAL A 311 -19.86 -2.60 -3.04
C VAL A 311 -18.89 -1.91 -2.08
N SER A 312 -17.75 -1.51 -2.61
CA SER A 312 -16.74 -0.74 -1.87
C SER A 312 -16.97 0.75 -2.06
N PRO A 313 -16.73 1.56 -1.02
CA PRO A 313 -16.70 3.01 -1.17
C PRO A 313 -15.47 3.46 -1.95
N GLY A 314 -15.47 4.70 -2.43
CA GLY A 314 -14.34 5.33 -3.13
C GLY A 314 -13.17 5.72 -2.20
N TYR A 315 -12.99 5.02 -1.10
CA TYR A 315 -11.85 5.20 -0.17
C TYR A 315 -11.45 3.86 0.45
N LEU A 316 -10.19 3.76 0.82
CA LEU A 316 -9.65 2.68 1.65
C LEU A 316 -9.76 3.05 3.13
N THR A 317 -9.74 2.05 4.00
CA THR A 317 -9.66 2.25 5.45
C THR A 317 -8.27 1.92 5.99
N VAL A 318 -8.02 2.22 7.27
CA VAL A 318 -6.76 1.82 7.93
C VAL A 318 -6.55 0.31 7.94
N ASP A 319 -7.62 -0.46 7.76
CA ASP A 319 -7.54 -1.92 7.71
C ASP A 319 -6.67 -2.37 6.53
N TYR A 320 -6.83 -1.76 5.37
CA TYR A 320 -5.98 -2.03 4.21
C TYR A 320 -4.60 -1.38 4.29
N ALA A 321 -4.53 -0.14 4.78
CA ALA A 321 -3.31 0.64 4.75
C ALA A 321 -2.33 0.28 5.88
N CYS A 322 -2.83 0.00 7.09
CA CYS A 322 -2.03 -0.19 8.29
C CYS A 322 -2.09 -1.63 8.81
N MET A 323 -3.33 -2.17 9.00
CA MET A 323 -3.52 -3.44 9.70
C MET A 323 -2.99 -4.64 8.91
N ARG A 324 -2.73 -4.49 7.64
CA ARG A 324 -2.03 -5.50 6.82
C ARG A 324 -0.65 -5.88 7.38
N CYS A 325 0.05 -4.94 8.00
CA CYS A 325 1.37 -5.14 8.59
C CYS A 325 1.34 -5.11 10.12
N HIS A 326 0.45 -4.31 10.73
CA HIS A 326 0.37 -4.07 12.17
C HIS A 326 -0.70 -4.96 12.83
N GLN A 327 -0.56 -6.29 12.75
CA GLN A 327 -1.55 -7.24 13.25
C GLN A 327 -1.30 -7.72 14.67
N THR A 328 -0.04 -7.71 15.12
CA THR A 328 0.38 -8.48 16.30
C THR A 328 0.29 -7.68 17.59
N TYR A 329 0.60 -6.39 17.57
CA TYR A 329 0.73 -5.55 18.78
C TYR A 329 -0.20 -4.34 18.78
N GLU A 330 -0.75 -3.98 17.63
CA GLU A 330 -1.56 -2.81 17.44
C GLU A 330 -2.96 -3.21 17.01
N ASN A 331 -3.90 -2.38 17.37
CA ASN A 331 -5.28 -2.55 16.97
C ASN A 331 -5.72 -1.38 16.06
N ARG A 332 -6.92 -1.48 15.52
CA ARG A 332 -7.48 -0.46 14.64
C ARG A 332 -7.49 0.94 15.29
N ALA A 333 -7.76 1.04 16.58
CA ALA A 333 -7.75 2.33 17.29
C ALA A 333 -6.35 2.96 17.32
N TRP A 334 -5.30 2.13 17.45
CA TRP A 334 -3.93 2.57 17.30
C TRP A 334 -3.68 3.10 15.87
N ALA A 335 -4.06 2.34 14.84
CA ALA A 335 -3.88 2.72 13.44
C ALA A 335 -4.60 4.05 13.12
N VAL A 336 -5.82 4.24 13.57
CA VAL A 336 -6.57 5.51 13.45
C VAL A 336 -5.81 6.68 14.11
N ARG A 337 -5.26 6.45 15.31
CA ARG A 337 -4.52 7.48 16.02
C ARG A 337 -3.25 7.92 15.31
N TYR A 338 -2.51 6.98 14.73
CA TYR A 338 -1.20 7.26 14.13
C TYR A 338 -1.24 7.58 12.64
N SER A 339 -2.32 7.27 11.94
CA SER A 339 -2.45 7.51 10.49
C SER A 339 -2.22 8.97 10.09
N MET A 340 -2.69 9.92 10.89
CA MET A 340 -2.52 11.36 10.62
C MET A 340 -1.05 11.84 10.70
N PHE A 341 -0.16 11.03 11.25
CA PHE A 341 1.26 11.39 11.42
C PHE A 341 2.19 10.71 10.44
N VAL A 342 1.68 9.81 9.59
CA VAL A 342 2.51 8.99 8.69
C VAL A 342 3.37 9.85 7.76
N HIS A 343 2.82 10.95 7.24
CA HIS A 343 3.53 11.89 6.38
C HIS A 343 4.30 12.97 7.16
N SER A 344 4.19 13.03 8.50
CA SER A 344 4.82 14.10 9.26
C SER A 344 6.19 13.70 9.81
N ILE A 345 7.17 14.57 9.62
CA ILE A 345 8.54 14.47 10.17
C ILE A 345 8.56 14.40 11.72
N LYS A 346 7.44 14.62 12.37
CA LYS A 346 7.33 14.69 13.85
C LYS A 346 7.76 13.42 14.56
N VAL A 347 7.83 12.27 13.89
CA VAL A 347 8.38 11.03 14.49
C VAL A 347 9.87 11.18 14.81
N THR A 348 10.65 11.90 13.98
CA THR A 348 12.06 12.20 14.30
C THR A 348 12.19 13.18 15.46
N THR A 349 11.23 14.08 15.61
CA THR A 349 11.14 15.01 16.73
C THR A 349 10.82 14.27 18.03
N ASP A 350 9.91 13.31 18.03
CA ASP A 350 9.60 12.49 19.21
C ASP A 350 10.79 11.67 19.70
N VAL A 351 11.57 11.06 18.81
CA VAL A 351 12.79 10.32 19.20
C VAL A 351 13.85 11.27 19.77
N LYS A 352 14.06 12.44 19.16
CA LYS A 352 14.98 13.46 19.66
C LYS A 352 14.49 14.02 21.00
N ILE A 353 13.19 14.29 21.14
CA ILE A 353 12.58 14.74 22.39
C ILE A 353 12.73 13.68 23.48
N LYS A 354 12.47 12.41 23.19
CA LYS A 354 12.63 11.31 24.16
C LYS A 354 14.09 11.13 24.58
N ARG A 355 15.04 11.23 23.67
CA ARG A 355 16.49 11.23 24.01
C ARG A 355 16.87 12.43 24.86
N PHE A 356 16.36 13.60 24.52
CA PHE A 356 16.55 14.82 25.30
C PHE A 356 15.95 14.66 26.71
N GLN A 357 14.73 14.17 26.84
CA GLN A 357 14.09 13.88 28.11
C GLN A 357 14.90 12.88 28.96
N LEU A 358 15.39 11.79 28.36
CA LEU A 358 16.22 10.80 29.05
C LEU A 358 17.49 11.41 29.60
N VAL A 359 18.19 12.25 28.85
CA VAL A 359 19.41 12.94 29.28
C VAL A 359 19.12 13.86 30.47
N PHE A 360 18.06 14.67 30.39
CA PHE A 360 17.69 15.58 31.49
C PHE A 360 17.19 14.84 32.74
N CYS A 361 16.43 13.74 32.56
CA CYS A 361 16.06 12.88 33.70
C CYS A 361 17.29 12.26 34.36
N ALA A 362 18.27 11.80 33.59
CA ALA A 362 19.52 11.28 34.15
C ALA A 362 20.32 12.34 34.90
N ILE A 363 20.40 13.57 34.38
CA ILE A 363 21.04 14.71 35.06
C ILE A 363 20.31 15.03 36.36
N GLY A 364 18.98 15.15 36.33
CA GLY A 364 18.16 15.42 37.50
C GLY A 364 18.31 14.36 38.59
N PHE A 365 18.28 13.08 38.21
CA PHE A 365 18.52 11.95 39.11
C PHE A 365 19.91 11.97 39.71
N PHE A 366 20.95 12.24 38.91
CA PHE A 366 22.33 12.34 39.40
C PHE A 366 22.47 13.42 40.51
N PHE A 367 21.93 14.62 40.30
CA PHE A 367 21.96 15.66 41.29
C PHE A 367 21.08 15.35 42.51
N ALA A 368 19.95 14.67 42.33
CA ALA A 368 19.13 14.20 43.45
C ALA A 368 19.86 13.17 44.31
N LEU A 369 20.59 12.25 43.68
CA LEU A 369 21.41 11.25 44.35
C LEU A 369 22.55 11.92 45.16
N LEU A 370 23.26 12.87 44.53
CA LEU A 370 24.32 13.63 45.23
C LEU A 370 23.77 14.40 46.45
N ALA A 371 22.63 15.05 46.29
CA ALA A 371 21.95 15.75 47.41
C ALA A 371 21.57 14.79 48.51
N PHE A 372 21.08 13.62 48.18
CA PHE A 372 20.71 12.56 49.14
C PHE A 372 21.94 12.02 49.90
N LEU A 373 23.01 11.68 49.18
CA LEU A 373 24.26 11.20 49.77
C LEU A 373 24.88 12.27 50.70
N ALA A 374 24.86 13.54 50.29
CA ALA A 374 25.31 14.65 51.11
C ALA A 374 24.46 14.81 52.38
N ALA A 375 23.15 14.59 52.29
CA ALA A 375 22.26 14.62 53.47
C ALA A 375 22.54 13.46 54.42
N LEU A 376 22.83 12.27 53.95
CA LEU A 376 23.23 11.11 54.76
C LEU A 376 24.57 11.37 55.47
N SER A 377 25.55 11.96 54.79
CA SER A 377 26.83 12.34 55.40
C SER A 377 26.67 13.41 56.48
N LEU A 378 25.82 14.41 56.25
CA LEU A 378 25.51 15.45 57.27
C LEU A 378 24.84 14.88 58.54
N LYS A 379 24.18 13.72 58.41
CA LYS A 379 23.56 12.99 59.53
C LYS A 379 24.43 11.88 60.12
N ASN A 380 25.70 11.80 59.71
CA ASN A 380 26.66 10.78 60.14
C ASN A 380 26.30 9.35 59.80
N TYR A 381 25.38 9.11 58.83
CA TYR A 381 25.11 7.78 58.31
C TYR A 381 26.18 7.28 57.30
N LEU A 382 26.90 8.23 56.71
CA LEU A 382 28.05 7.95 55.83
C LEU A 382 29.26 8.76 56.33
N ARG A 383 30.46 8.23 56.14
CA ARG A 383 31.70 8.98 56.42
C ARG A 383 31.77 10.21 55.51
N PRO A 384 31.92 11.43 56.01
CA PRO A 384 31.94 12.64 55.23
C PRO A 384 33.22 12.70 54.38
N ALA A 385 33.08 12.86 53.07
CA ALA A 385 34.20 13.11 52.14
C ALA A 385 34.70 14.57 52.21
N LEU A 386 33.88 15.46 52.77
CA LEU A 386 34.13 16.90 52.89
C LEU A 386 33.76 17.38 54.32
N ASP A 387 34.30 18.54 54.72
CA ASP A 387 33.88 19.17 55.97
C ASP A 387 32.37 19.52 55.96
N ARG A 388 31.78 19.63 57.15
CA ARG A 388 30.33 19.82 57.31
C ARG A 388 29.78 21.06 56.59
N LYS A 389 30.57 22.16 56.50
CA LYS A 389 30.13 23.38 55.81
C LYS A 389 30.09 23.17 54.30
N LYS A 390 31.12 22.55 53.74
CA LYS A 390 31.17 22.22 52.31
C LYS A 390 30.08 21.23 51.92
N MET A 391 29.84 20.21 52.76
CA MET A 391 28.78 19.22 52.51
C MET A 391 27.38 19.86 52.50
N LEU A 392 27.12 20.85 53.37
CA LEU A 392 25.89 21.61 53.39
C LEU A 392 25.69 22.40 52.10
N VAL A 393 26.76 22.99 51.53
CA VAL A 393 26.73 23.69 50.26
C VAL A 393 26.43 22.73 49.12
N VAL A 394 27.09 21.57 49.07
CA VAL A 394 26.83 20.51 48.04
C VAL A 394 25.38 20.06 48.13
N HIS A 395 24.88 19.69 49.31
CA HIS A 395 23.50 19.27 49.47
C HIS A 395 22.50 20.33 48.95
N ARG A 396 22.70 21.59 49.34
CA ARG A 396 21.81 22.68 48.91
C ARG A 396 21.83 22.91 47.43
N ASN A 397 23.02 22.98 46.82
CA ASN A 397 23.17 23.28 45.39
C ASN A 397 22.66 22.12 44.53
N CYS A 398 23.00 20.88 44.89
CA CYS A 398 22.50 19.71 44.16
C CYS A 398 20.96 19.57 44.24
N ALA A 399 20.38 19.83 45.40
CA ALA A 399 18.93 19.82 45.56
C ALA A 399 18.25 20.93 44.73
N TRP A 400 18.86 22.12 44.62
CA TRP A 400 18.38 23.21 43.80
C TRP A 400 18.44 22.86 42.28
N ILE A 401 19.58 22.34 41.84
CA ILE A 401 19.76 21.94 40.44
C ILE A 401 18.74 20.85 40.07
N SER A 402 18.63 19.82 40.93
CA SER A 402 17.66 18.73 40.70
C SER A 402 16.23 19.25 40.61
N PHE A 403 15.85 20.20 41.46
CA PHE A 403 14.51 20.80 41.42
C PHE A 403 14.25 21.60 40.13
N HIS A 404 15.23 22.41 39.68
CA HIS A 404 15.04 23.22 38.47
C HIS A 404 15.00 22.35 37.23
N VAL A 405 15.81 21.28 37.16
CA VAL A 405 15.76 20.30 36.07
C VAL A 405 14.39 19.63 36.03
N TRP A 406 13.87 19.23 37.20
CA TRP A 406 12.55 18.62 37.29
C TRP A 406 11.43 19.58 36.85
N TRP A 407 11.45 20.83 37.29
CA TRP A 407 10.47 21.84 36.94
C TRP A 407 10.47 22.13 35.44
N PHE A 408 11.67 22.27 34.86
CA PHE A 408 11.85 22.45 33.42
C PHE A 408 11.29 21.25 32.65
N MET A 409 11.57 20.02 33.07
CA MET A 409 11.06 18.82 32.42
C MET A 409 9.53 18.70 32.53
N SER A 410 8.96 19.06 33.69
CA SER A 410 7.50 19.08 33.84
C SER A 410 6.83 20.12 32.93
N ALA A 411 7.40 21.33 32.85
CA ALA A 411 6.92 22.38 31.95
C ALA A 411 7.03 21.97 30.47
N MET A 412 8.16 21.39 30.08
CA MET A 412 8.35 20.85 28.73
C MET A 412 7.37 19.72 28.43
N SER A 413 7.10 18.82 29.36
CA SER A 413 6.12 17.75 29.20
C SER A 413 4.71 18.30 28.99
N VAL A 414 4.32 19.35 29.73
CA VAL A 414 3.04 20.04 29.52
C VAL A 414 3.00 20.70 28.13
N TYR A 415 4.05 21.41 27.73
CA TYR A 415 4.13 22.08 26.45
C TYR A 415 4.04 21.10 25.27
N PHE A 416 4.70 19.94 25.35
CA PHE A 416 4.67 18.92 24.30
C PHE A 416 3.46 18.00 24.35
N LEU A 417 2.80 17.84 25.50
CA LEU A 417 1.57 17.06 25.63
C LEU A 417 0.31 17.87 25.25
N PHE A 418 0.39 19.20 25.31
CA PHE A 418 -0.66 20.12 24.84
C PHE A 418 -0.20 20.90 23.62
N PRO A 419 -0.39 20.41 22.40
CA PRO A 419 -0.39 21.29 21.26
C PRO A 419 -1.70 22.06 21.29
N PHE A 420 -1.62 23.33 21.59
CA PHE A 420 -2.77 24.27 21.61
C PHE A 420 -3.45 24.41 20.24
N ASP A 421 -2.82 23.86 19.18
CA ASP A 421 -3.24 24.04 17.79
C ASP A 421 -3.91 22.80 17.15
N ASP A 422 -4.06 21.68 17.89
CA ASP A 422 -4.63 20.44 17.32
C ASP A 422 -5.64 19.77 18.26
N PRO A 423 -6.94 20.04 18.09
CA PRO A 423 -8.00 19.44 18.92
C PRO A 423 -8.17 17.91 18.72
N GLY A 424 -7.49 17.32 17.75
CA GLY A 424 -7.58 15.86 17.46
C GLY A 424 -6.64 14.98 18.27
N ARG A 425 -5.68 15.54 19.01
CA ARG A 425 -4.82 14.75 19.90
C ARG A 425 -5.59 14.33 21.14
N VAL A 426 -6.06 13.10 21.14
CA VAL A 426 -6.57 12.48 22.37
C VAL A 426 -5.39 12.35 23.34
N LEU A 427 -5.41 13.18 24.36
CA LEU A 427 -4.51 13.11 25.48
C LEU A 427 -4.49 11.68 26.02
N ASN A 428 -3.30 11.17 26.28
CA ASN A 428 -3.16 10.06 27.21
C ASN A 428 -3.37 10.63 28.61
N LEU A 429 -4.63 10.82 28.99
CA LEU A 429 -5.09 11.52 30.19
C LEU A 429 -4.42 10.96 31.45
N GLY A 430 -4.14 9.66 31.46
CA GLY A 430 -3.47 9.02 32.61
C GLY A 430 -2.05 9.53 32.81
N TRP A 431 -1.26 9.67 31.75
CA TRP A 431 0.12 10.20 31.88
C TRP A 431 0.17 11.69 32.15
N PHE A 432 -0.74 12.46 31.57
CA PHE A 432 -0.89 13.88 31.86
C PHE A 432 -1.21 14.09 33.32
N LEU A 433 -2.18 13.36 33.89
CA LEU A 433 -2.54 13.44 35.30
C LEU A 433 -1.38 13.04 36.20
N VAL A 434 -0.60 12.01 35.87
CA VAL A 434 0.58 11.63 36.66
C VAL A 434 1.62 12.74 36.69
N HIS A 435 1.93 13.40 35.56
CA HIS A 435 2.88 14.50 35.51
C HIS A 435 2.35 15.78 36.17
N LEU A 436 1.07 16.11 35.94
CA LEU A 436 0.43 17.27 36.54
C LEU A 436 0.33 17.12 38.09
N ILE A 437 -0.17 15.98 38.54
CA ILE A 437 -0.27 15.66 39.97
C ILE A 437 1.13 15.62 40.59
N GLY A 438 2.08 14.93 39.95
CA GLY A 438 3.48 14.92 40.41
C GLY A 438 4.08 16.31 40.46
N GLY A 439 3.79 17.16 39.46
CA GLY A 439 4.21 18.56 39.40
C GLY A 439 3.66 19.41 40.55
N VAL A 440 2.37 19.31 40.77
CA VAL A 440 1.69 20.04 41.85
C VAL A 440 2.17 19.56 43.24
N PHE A 441 2.26 18.25 43.45
CA PHE A 441 2.80 17.69 44.69
C PHE A 441 4.25 18.11 44.91
N GLY A 442 5.11 18.05 43.90
CA GLY A 442 6.50 18.52 44.01
C GLY A 442 6.61 19.98 44.38
N LEU A 443 5.77 20.86 43.82
CA LEU A 443 5.73 22.28 44.12
C LEU A 443 5.24 22.53 45.58
N VAL A 444 4.16 21.87 45.97
CA VAL A 444 3.62 21.96 47.34
C VAL A 444 4.66 21.46 48.36
N PHE A 445 5.30 20.35 48.07
CA PHE A 445 6.39 19.80 48.89
C PHE A 445 7.57 20.76 49.01
N TYR A 446 7.96 21.40 47.94
CA TYR A 446 9.06 22.35 47.92
C TYR A 446 8.74 23.62 48.71
N ILE A 447 7.55 24.19 48.52
CA ILE A 447 7.08 25.36 49.26
C ILE A 447 7.00 25.02 50.76
N SER A 448 6.44 23.85 51.10
CA SER A 448 6.37 23.39 52.50
C SER A 448 7.75 23.22 53.13
N LYS A 449 8.75 22.74 52.36
CA LYS A 449 10.14 22.64 52.84
C LYS A 449 10.76 24.02 53.12
N ILE A 450 10.54 24.99 52.21
CA ILE A 450 11.03 26.38 52.41
C ILE A 450 10.38 27.02 53.64
N LEU A 451 9.08 26.87 53.78
CA LEU A 451 8.33 27.38 54.93
C LEU A 451 8.78 26.73 56.24
N ALA A 452 8.93 25.39 56.26
CA ALA A 452 9.39 24.65 57.43
C ALA A 452 10.81 25.07 57.85
N VAL A 453 11.74 25.25 56.90
CA VAL A 453 13.11 25.71 57.17
C VAL A 453 13.12 27.16 57.65
N ARG A 454 12.23 28.05 57.20
CA ARG A 454 12.14 29.46 57.65
C ARG A 454 11.41 29.64 58.96
N MET A 455 10.34 28.89 59.22
CA MET A 455 9.48 29.05 60.35
C MET A 455 9.99 28.30 61.62
N PHE A 456 10.68 27.17 61.46
CA PHE A 456 11.08 26.31 62.58
C PHE A 456 12.61 26.16 62.65
N ARG A 457 13.28 27.18 63.10
CA ARG A 457 14.76 27.24 63.26
C ARG A 457 15.34 26.27 64.32
N LYS A 458 14.51 25.65 65.15
CA LYS A 458 14.91 24.66 66.18
C LYS A 458 13.88 23.52 66.21
N GLY A 459 14.26 22.30 65.79
CA GLY A 459 13.56 21.09 66.20
C GLY A 459 13.03 20.14 65.12
N TRP A 460 13.01 20.50 63.82
CA TRP A 460 12.38 19.68 62.78
C TRP A 460 13.38 18.96 61.85
N HIS A 461 14.34 18.21 62.46
CA HIS A 461 15.33 17.46 61.68
C HIS A 461 14.75 16.26 60.87
N TRP A 462 13.62 15.74 61.30
CA TRP A 462 12.97 14.57 60.69
C TRP A 462 12.32 14.89 59.34
N GLN A 463 11.68 16.01 59.21
CA GLN A 463 10.91 16.36 57.99
C GLN A 463 11.80 16.65 56.78
N GLY A 464 12.95 17.29 56.98
CA GLY A 464 13.91 17.52 55.87
C GLY A 464 14.44 16.23 55.26
N THR A 465 14.53 15.16 56.06
CA THR A 465 14.96 13.83 55.56
C THR A 465 13.83 13.13 54.82
N PHE A 466 12.63 13.17 55.33
CA PHE A 466 11.44 12.60 54.69
C PHE A 466 11.18 13.25 53.32
N PHE A 467 11.31 14.57 53.23
CA PHE A 467 11.20 15.31 51.97
C PHE A 467 12.32 14.96 50.98
N GLY A 468 13.56 14.76 51.44
CA GLY A 468 14.68 14.37 50.60
C GLY A 468 14.52 12.95 50.03
N ILE A 469 14.05 12.02 50.87
CA ILE A 469 13.77 10.64 50.44
C ILE A 469 12.61 10.63 49.46
N GLY A 470 11.51 11.35 49.72
CA GLY A 470 10.38 11.43 48.81
C GLY A 470 10.75 11.96 47.44
N LEU A 471 11.55 13.04 47.39
CA LEU A 471 12.04 13.59 46.10
C LEU A 471 12.95 12.60 45.36
N PHE A 472 13.83 11.91 46.10
CA PHE A 472 14.71 10.90 45.47
C PHE A 472 13.93 9.72 44.92
N VAL A 473 12.95 9.18 45.65
CA VAL A 473 12.09 8.09 45.23
C VAL A 473 11.28 8.51 44.00
N PHE A 474 10.78 9.74 43.98
CA PHE A 474 10.04 10.25 42.81
C PHE A 474 10.94 10.31 41.57
N TRP A 475 12.16 10.85 41.69
CA TRP A 475 13.13 10.86 40.58
C TRP A 475 13.53 9.47 40.11
N LEU A 476 13.64 8.52 41.00
CA LEU A 476 13.96 7.13 40.68
C LEU A 476 12.82 6.50 39.85
N ILE A 477 11.58 6.72 40.27
CA ILE A 477 10.40 6.21 39.55
C ILE A 477 10.31 6.86 38.19
N ASP A 478 10.48 8.16 38.07
CA ASP A 478 10.40 8.89 36.81
C ASP A 478 11.51 8.45 35.85
N PHE A 479 12.74 8.33 36.32
CA PHE A 479 13.89 7.83 35.57
C PHE A 479 13.68 6.39 35.08
N LEU A 480 13.26 5.48 35.95
CA LEU A 480 13.00 4.09 35.57
C LEU A 480 11.86 3.98 34.56
N THR A 481 10.84 4.81 34.70
CA THR A 481 9.71 4.83 33.74
C THR A 481 10.14 5.31 32.35
N VAL A 482 10.95 6.36 32.27
CA VAL A 482 11.50 6.86 31.02
C VAL A 482 12.45 5.84 30.40
N LEU A 483 13.30 5.20 31.20
CA LEU A 483 14.24 4.16 30.77
C LEU A 483 13.48 2.95 30.19
N PHE A 484 12.45 2.48 30.88
CA PHE A 484 11.65 1.33 30.46
C PHE A 484 10.90 1.61 29.15
N LYS A 485 10.38 2.83 28.98
CA LYS A 485 9.73 3.24 27.72
C LYS A 485 10.70 3.42 26.56
N THR A 486 11.94 3.81 26.81
CA THR A 486 12.96 3.95 25.76
C THR A 486 13.54 2.60 25.34
N SER A 487 13.64 1.61 26.23
CA SER A 487 14.08 0.26 25.86
C SER A 487 13.05 -0.46 24.98
N LEU A 488 11.76 -0.30 25.25
CA LEU A 488 10.66 -0.85 24.44
C LEU A 488 10.53 -0.22 23.01
N LEU A 489 11.29 0.83 22.72
CA LEU A 489 11.28 1.52 21.42
C LEU A 489 12.58 1.33 20.63
N LEU A 490 13.55 0.60 21.19
CA LEU A 490 14.83 0.28 20.56
C LEU A 490 14.89 -1.19 20.10
N ASP A 491 13.92 -2.01 20.49
CA ASP A 491 13.61 -3.34 19.99
C ASP A 491 12.45 -3.25 18.97
#